data_5df04c498861e988828eda6d0682b065
#
_entry.id   5df04c498861e988828eda6d0682b065
#
_cell.length_a   1.000
_cell.length_b   1.000
_cell.length_c   1.000
_cell.angle_alpha   90.00
_cell.angle_beta   90.00
_cell.angle_gamma   90.00
#
_symmetry.space_group_name_H-M   'P 1'
#
loop_
_entity.id
_entity.type
_entity.pdbx_description
1 polymer ?
#
loop_
_entity_poly.entity_id
_entity_poly.type
_entity_poly.pdbx_seq_one_letter_code
_entity_poly.pdbx_strand_id
1 'polypeptide(L)'
;GQLKVHKRITHANDDEQGAVTVAIAESMEAHAPQQGELHLIGSGPGDLALLTPEARSALERCPAWVGYGLYLDLLEPLRRPDQIRLDGQLTMERDRCQQALSLARQGIRVALVSSGDSGIYGMAGLALELWLDLPEDERPRFDVHPGISALQLAAAKAGAPLMHDFCTVSLSDRLTPWEVIERRLEGAAKGDFVVALYNPRSKGRDWQLQRAKDILLTQRPDSTPVVMARQLGRQEEQVSFCRLDSLPVDTVDMLTVLVIGNSSSRLDGGRMVTPRGYPGAELS
;
A
#
# COMPACT_ATOMS: atom_id res chain seq x y z
N GLY A 1 -20.43 -20.17 26.93
CA GLY A 1 -20.60 -18.79 27.34
C GLY A 1 -21.80 -18.17 26.63
N GLN A 2 -22.55 -17.32 27.31
CA GLN A 2 -23.64 -16.58 26.69
C GLN A 2 -23.07 -15.41 25.90
N LEU A 3 -23.42 -15.32 24.61
CA LEU A 3 -23.15 -14.17 23.76
C LEU A 3 -24.06 -13.01 24.18
N LYS A 4 -23.48 -11.89 24.60
CA LYS A 4 -24.23 -10.64 24.77
C LYS A 4 -23.92 -9.71 23.59
N VAL A 5 -24.94 -9.22 22.94
CA VAL A 5 -24.84 -8.18 21.90
C VAL A 5 -24.74 -6.83 22.61
N HIS A 6 -23.54 -6.21 22.56
CA HIS A 6 -23.30 -4.95 23.25
C HIS A 6 -23.65 -3.71 22.44
N LYS A 7 -23.64 -3.77 21.12
CA LYS A 7 -24.02 -2.63 20.27
C LYS A 7 -24.43 -3.05 18.87
N ARG A 8 -25.49 -2.47 18.40
CA ARG A 8 -25.91 -2.56 17.00
C ARG A 8 -25.38 -1.32 16.28
N ILE A 9 -24.48 -1.52 15.33
CA ILE A 9 -23.99 -0.43 14.48
C ILE A 9 -24.86 -0.43 13.22
N THR A 10 -25.72 0.58 13.08
CA THR A 10 -26.46 0.83 11.85
C THR A 10 -25.75 1.92 11.07
N HIS A 11 -25.34 1.64 9.85
CA HIS A 11 -24.97 2.70 8.92
C HIS A 11 -26.24 3.43 8.48
N ALA A 12 -26.31 4.72 8.77
CA ALA A 12 -27.35 5.59 8.27
C ALA A 12 -27.01 5.94 6.81
N ASN A 13 -27.44 5.13 5.87
CA ASN A 13 -27.73 5.52 4.50
C ASN A 13 -28.96 4.76 4.05
N ASP A 14 -29.92 5.49 3.58
CA ASP A 14 -31.31 5.14 3.30
C ASP A 14 -31.52 4.18 2.12
N ASP A 15 -30.77 3.12 2.01
CA ASP A 15 -31.16 2.04 1.10
C ASP A 15 -30.84 0.69 1.74
N GLU A 16 -31.91 0.01 2.05
CA GLU A 16 -32.09 -1.37 2.42
C GLU A 16 -30.84 -2.27 2.28
N GLN A 17 -30.35 -2.75 3.38
CA GLN A 17 -29.49 -3.92 3.59
C GLN A 17 -28.19 -3.62 4.31
N GLY A 18 -28.12 -4.12 5.50
CA GLY A 18 -26.86 -4.34 6.15
C GLY A 18 -26.71 -3.74 7.55
N ALA A 19 -27.57 -4.12 8.47
CA ALA A 19 -27.20 -4.01 9.88
C ALA A 19 -26.12 -5.03 10.17
N VAL A 20 -24.87 -4.58 10.37
CA VAL A 20 -23.81 -5.45 10.87
C VAL A 20 -24.01 -5.57 12.37
N THR A 21 -24.38 -6.74 12.84
CA THR A 21 -24.41 -7.04 14.26
C THR A 21 -23.07 -7.61 14.67
N VAL A 22 -22.27 -6.84 15.39
CA VAL A 22 -21.05 -7.32 15.99
C VAL A 22 -21.39 -7.98 17.31
N ALA A 23 -21.29 -9.30 17.39
CA ALA A 23 -21.42 -10.03 18.65
C ALA A 23 -20.04 -10.12 19.31
N ILE A 24 -19.86 -9.47 20.44
CA ILE A 24 -18.64 -9.57 21.26
C ILE A 24 -18.91 -10.58 22.38
N ALA A 25 -18.11 -11.63 22.45
CA ALA A 25 -18.12 -12.55 23.56
C ALA A 25 -17.35 -11.93 24.73
N GLU A 26 -18.04 -11.57 25.81
CA GLU A 26 -17.38 -11.28 27.09
C GLU A 26 -17.08 -12.58 27.82
N SER A 27 -15.85 -12.73 28.27
CA SER A 27 -15.57 -13.67 29.36
C SER A 27 -16.20 -13.10 30.64
N MET A 28 -16.81 -13.92 31.46
CA MET A 28 -17.55 -13.53 32.66
C MET A 28 -16.67 -12.90 33.78
N GLU A 29 -15.42 -12.68 33.53
CA GLU A 29 -14.52 -11.95 34.46
C GLU A 29 -14.56 -10.48 34.04
N ALA A 30 -15.27 -9.67 34.82
CA ALA A 30 -15.37 -8.24 34.71
C ALA A 30 -13.98 -7.59 34.88
N HIS A 31 -13.26 -7.51 33.82
CA HIS A 31 -12.05 -6.69 33.78
C HIS A 31 -12.47 -5.28 33.34
N ALA A 32 -11.78 -4.28 33.90
CA ALA A 32 -11.86 -2.90 33.41
C ALA A 32 -11.77 -2.89 31.87
N PRO A 33 -12.47 -1.99 31.17
CA PRO A 33 -12.44 -1.95 29.72
C PRO A 33 -10.97 -1.97 29.27
N GLN A 34 -10.58 -3.03 28.58
CA GLN A 34 -9.24 -3.11 28.02
C GLN A 34 -9.11 -1.99 27.00
N GLN A 35 -8.00 -1.29 27.06
CA GLN A 35 -7.68 -0.32 26.01
C GLN A 35 -7.70 -1.05 24.67
N GLY A 36 -8.52 -0.59 23.74
CA GLY A 36 -8.55 -1.18 22.40
C GLY A 36 -7.27 -0.91 21.64
N GLU A 37 -7.09 -1.65 20.58
CA GLU A 37 -5.86 -1.60 19.78
C GLU A 37 -6.21 -1.40 18.29
N LEU A 38 -5.51 -0.48 17.65
CA LEU A 38 -5.57 -0.28 16.20
C LEU A 38 -4.25 -0.69 15.58
N HIS A 39 -4.27 -1.77 14.82
CA HIS A 39 -3.13 -2.32 14.13
C HIS A 39 -3.20 -2.00 12.64
N LEU A 40 -2.29 -1.19 12.15
CA LEU A 40 -2.14 -0.86 10.73
C LEU A 40 -1.31 -1.97 10.07
N ILE A 41 -1.93 -2.75 9.19
CA ILE A 41 -1.31 -3.93 8.60
C ILE A 41 -0.91 -3.65 7.17
N GLY A 42 0.37 -3.72 6.87
CA GLY A 42 0.88 -3.86 5.51
C GLY A 42 0.77 -5.33 5.08
N SER A 43 -0.17 -5.64 4.20
CA SER A 43 -0.42 -7.03 3.80
C SER A 43 0.55 -7.57 2.75
N GLY A 44 1.52 -6.76 2.33
CA GLY A 44 2.40 -7.12 1.22
C GLY A 44 1.69 -7.06 -0.14
N PRO A 45 2.32 -7.57 -1.20
CA PRO A 45 1.83 -7.42 -2.57
C PRO A 45 0.68 -8.37 -2.94
N GLY A 46 0.41 -9.40 -2.14
CA GLY A 46 -0.71 -10.32 -2.36
C GLY A 46 -0.40 -11.80 -2.09
N ASP A 47 0.83 -12.23 -2.33
CA ASP A 47 1.27 -13.57 -1.96
C ASP A 47 1.44 -13.67 -0.43
N LEU A 48 0.77 -14.62 0.19
CA LEU A 48 0.84 -14.86 1.65
C LEU A 48 2.24 -15.25 2.14
N ALA A 49 3.10 -15.77 1.27
CA ALA A 49 4.51 -16.03 1.57
C ALA A 49 5.31 -14.74 1.78
N LEU A 50 4.83 -13.62 1.28
CA LEU A 50 5.43 -12.29 1.42
C LEU A 50 4.78 -11.44 2.52
N LEU A 51 3.82 -12.00 3.25
CA LEU A 51 3.29 -11.39 4.46
C LEU A 51 4.31 -11.55 5.58
N THR A 52 4.68 -10.44 6.23
CA THR A 52 5.64 -10.53 7.35
C THR A 52 5.09 -11.37 8.49
N PRO A 53 5.94 -12.10 9.24
CA PRO A 53 5.49 -12.85 10.42
C PRO A 53 4.81 -11.96 11.47
N GLU A 54 5.26 -10.72 11.61
CA GLU A 54 4.68 -9.73 12.53
C GLU A 54 3.26 -9.33 12.10
N ALA A 55 3.07 -8.99 10.82
CA ALA A 55 1.74 -8.66 10.28
C ALA A 55 0.77 -9.85 10.39
N ARG A 56 1.24 -11.07 10.10
CA ARG A 56 0.46 -12.30 10.28
C ARG A 56 0.02 -12.47 11.73
N SER A 57 0.95 -12.35 12.67
CA SER A 57 0.66 -12.47 14.10
C SER A 57 -0.32 -11.39 14.60
N ALA A 58 -0.23 -10.17 14.08
CA ALA A 58 -1.18 -9.10 14.39
C ALA A 58 -2.59 -9.42 13.85
N LEU A 59 -2.69 -9.88 12.60
CA LEU A 59 -3.97 -10.32 12.00
C LEU A 59 -4.62 -11.44 12.81
N GLU A 60 -3.84 -12.42 13.26
CA GLU A 60 -4.34 -13.55 14.06
C GLU A 60 -4.92 -13.08 15.41
N ARG A 61 -4.35 -12.05 16.02
CA ARG A 61 -4.82 -11.50 17.30
C ARG A 61 -6.03 -10.58 17.18
N CYS A 62 -6.33 -10.04 16.00
CA CYS A 62 -7.39 -9.07 15.81
C CYS A 62 -8.73 -9.76 15.49
N PRO A 63 -9.74 -9.66 16.33
CA PRO A 63 -11.07 -10.20 16.05
C PRO A 63 -11.82 -9.46 14.93
N ALA A 64 -11.38 -8.25 14.57
CA ALA A 64 -11.99 -7.45 13.51
C ALA A 64 -10.95 -7.00 12.49
N TRP A 65 -11.23 -7.26 11.21
CA TRP A 65 -10.43 -6.83 10.09
C TRP A 65 -11.22 -5.81 9.25
N VAL A 66 -10.62 -4.67 8.99
CA VAL A 66 -11.18 -3.59 8.15
C VAL A 66 -10.24 -3.39 6.97
N GLY A 67 -10.76 -3.34 5.76
CA GLY A 67 -9.92 -3.14 4.58
C GLY A 67 -10.73 -3.03 3.29
N TYR A 68 -10.04 -2.79 2.18
CA TYR A 68 -10.64 -2.91 0.87
C TYR A 68 -10.87 -4.40 0.54
N GLY A 69 -12.07 -4.73 0.05
CA GLY A 69 -12.48 -6.12 -0.14
C GLY A 69 -11.48 -6.98 -0.91
N LEU A 70 -10.93 -6.48 -2.02
CA LEU A 70 -9.92 -7.23 -2.79
C LEU A 70 -8.65 -7.56 -1.99
N TYR A 71 -8.25 -6.70 -1.05
CA TYR A 71 -7.06 -6.99 -0.23
C TYR A 71 -7.39 -7.98 0.87
N LEU A 72 -8.60 -7.90 1.43
CA LEU A 72 -9.07 -8.87 2.41
C LEU A 72 -9.30 -10.26 1.79
N ASP A 73 -9.72 -10.33 0.51
CA ASP A 73 -9.83 -11.61 -0.22
C ASP A 73 -8.50 -12.36 -0.30
N LEU A 74 -7.40 -11.65 -0.48
CA LEU A 74 -6.06 -12.24 -0.50
C LEU A 74 -5.64 -12.81 0.86
N LEU A 75 -6.19 -12.28 1.95
CA LEU A 75 -5.92 -12.72 3.32
C LEU A 75 -6.96 -13.72 3.86
N GLU A 76 -8.07 -13.95 3.14
CA GLU A 76 -9.16 -14.83 3.58
C GLU A 76 -8.70 -16.22 4.02
N PRO A 77 -7.70 -16.86 3.38
CA PRO A 77 -7.18 -18.17 3.84
C PRO A 77 -6.60 -18.15 5.25
N LEU A 78 -6.27 -16.99 5.81
CA LEU A 78 -5.74 -16.84 7.16
C LEU A 78 -6.82 -16.49 8.19
N ARG A 79 -8.01 -16.09 7.74
CA ARG A 79 -9.06 -15.65 8.63
C ARG A 79 -9.74 -16.84 9.31
N ARG A 80 -9.86 -16.73 10.64
CA ARG A 80 -10.62 -17.71 11.41
C ARG A 80 -12.13 -17.40 11.33
N PRO A 81 -13.00 -18.41 11.50
CA PRO A 81 -14.46 -18.21 11.46
C PRO A 81 -15.01 -17.25 12.53
N ASP A 82 -14.29 -17.08 13.63
CA ASP A 82 -14.66 -16.18 14.73
C ASP A 82 -14.21 -14.72 14.49
N GLN A 83 -13.44 -14.45 13.46
CA GLN A 83 -12.99 -13.10 13.11
C GLN A 83 -13.99 -12.43 12.16
N ILE A 84 -14.28 -11.16 12.44
CA ILE A 84 -15.19 -10.34 11.64
C ILE A 84 -14.40 -9.65 10.54
N ARG A 85 -14.96 -9.64 9.34
CA ARG A 85 -14.42 -8.92 8.19
C ARG A 85 -15.37 -7.79 7.81
N LEU A 86 -14.84 -6.58 7.70
CA LEU A 86 -15.56 -5.37 7.31
C LEU A 86 -14.96 -4.80 6.02
N ASP A 87 -15.64 -5.08 4.92
CA ASP A 87 -15.21 -4.68 3.59
C ASP A 87 -15.58 -3.22 3.32
N GLY A 88 -14.60 -2.42 2.96
CA GLY A 88 -14.79 -1.07 2.47
C GLY A 88 -14.68 -0.99 0.95
N GLN A 89 -15.27 0.04 0.36
CA GLN A 89 -15.17 0.30 -1.07
C GLN A 89 -13.88 1.07 -1.41
N LEU A 90 -13.48 1.00 -2.67
CA LEU A 90 -12.37 1.81 -3.18
C LEU A 90 -12.70 3.31 -3.00
N THR A 91 -11.69 4.14 -2.75
CA THR A 91 -11.80 5.60 -2.52
C THR A 91 -12.50 6.03 -1.22
N MET A 92 -12.78 5.10 -0.32
CA MET A 92 -13.39 5.36 0.99
C MET A 92 -12.38 5.14 2.14
N GLU A 93 -11.13 5.61 1.93
CA GLU A 93 -10.04 5.42 2.89
C GLU A 93 -10.35 6.05 4.25
N ARG A 94 -10.92 7.26 4.24
CA ARG A 94 -11.28 7.98 5.47
C ARG A 94 -12.33 7.21 6.27
N ASP A 95 -13.35 6.71 5.61
CA ASP A 95 -14.44 5.98 6.28
C ASP A 95 -13.91 4.68 6.90
N ARG A 96 -13.03 3.95 6.19
CA ARG A 96 -12.36 2.77 6.75
C ARG A 96 -11.51 3.08 7.98
N CYS A 97 -10.73 4.16 7.93
CA CYS A 97 -9.95 4.60 9.08
C CYS A 97 -10.84 4.98 10.26
N GLN A 98 -11.92 5.73 10.03
CA GLN A 98 -12.87 6.11 11.06
C GLN A 98 -13.60 4.91 11.65
N GLN A 99 -14.02 3.96 10.82
CA GLN A 99 -14.66 2.73 11.25
C GLN A 99 -13.72 1.90 12.15
N ALA A 100 -12.49 1.68 11.70
CA ALA A 100 -11.49 0.93 12.46
C ALA A 100 -11.17 1.61 13.81
N LEU A 101 -10.98 2.93 13.78
CA LEU A 101 -10.70 3.72 14.99
C LEU A 101 -11.90 3.70 15.96
N SER A 102 -13.12 3.80 15.46
CA SER A 102 -14.34 3.72 16.27
C SER A 102 -14.47 2.37 16.99
N LEU A 103 -14.15 1.28 16.32
CA LEU A 103 -14.14 -0.06 16.92
C LEU A 103 -13.02 -0.19 17.98
N ALA A 104 -11.84 0.33 17.68
CA ALA A 104 -10.72 0.30 18.62
C ALA A 104 -11.05 1.10 19.90
N ARG A 105 -11.68 2.27 19.78
CA ARG A 105 -12.15 3.05 20.95
C ARG A 105 -13.18 2.32 21.81
N GLN A 106 -13.83 1.29 21.30
CA GLN A 106 -14.75 0.44 22.05
C GLN A 106 -14.06 -0.74 22.73
N GLY A 107 -12.72 -0.78 22.78
CA GLY A 107 -11.94 -1.84 23.43
C GLY A 107 -11.63 -3.03 22.51
N ILE A 108 -11.89 -2.92 21.19
CA ILE A 108 -11.63 -4.02 20.25
C ILE A 108 -10.22 -3.91 19.68
N ARG A 109 -9.56 -5.05 19.46
CA ARG A 109 -8.35 -5.11 18.62
C ARG A 109 -8.76 -5.17 17.18
N VAL A 110 -8.34 -4.18 16.39
CA VAL A 110 -8.75 -4.01 15.00
C VAL A 110 -7.52 -4.02 14.10
N ALA A 111 -7.56 -4.82 13.06
CA ALA A 111 -6.60 -4.76 11.97
C ALA A 111 -7.16 -3.88 10.84
N LEU A 112 -6.49 -2.78 10.54
CA LEU A 112 -6.77 -1.94 9.37
C LEU A 112 -5.75 -2.30 8.27
N VAL A 113 -6.22 -2.92 7.20
CA VAL A 113 -5.39 -3.56 6.19
C VAL A 113 -5.18 -2.65 4.98
N SER A 114 -3.91 -2.45 4.63
CA SER A 114 -3.46 -1.83 3.37
C SER A 114 -2.67 -2.83 2.54
N SER A 115 -2.78 -2.79 1.21
CA SER A 115 -1.89 -3.52 0.31
C SER A 115 -0.47 -2.97 0.41
N GLY A 116 0.52 -3.81 0.17
CA GLY A 116 1.92 -3.41 0.26
C GLY A 116 2.33 -3.07 1.68
N ASP A 117 2.84 -1.88 1.87
CA ASP A 117 3.15 -1.28 3.18
C ASP A 117 2.12 -0.22 3.54
N SER A 118 1.61 -0.23 4.77
CA SER A 118 0.59 0.72 5.21
C SER A 118 1.09 2.16 5.33
N GLY A 119 2.41 2.38 5.44
CA GLY A 119 3.06 3.69 5.50
C GLY A 119 3.51 4.23 4.13
N ILE A 120 3.53 3.39 3.08
CA ILE A 120 3.92 3.80 1.72
C ILE A 120 2.67 3.89 0.84
N TYR A 121 2.10 5.08 0.70
CA TYR A 121 0.83 5.35 0.00
C TYR A 121 -0.35 4.51 0.51
N GLY A 122 -0.28 4.06 1.78
CA GLY A 122 -1.32 3.33 2.48
C GLY A 122 -2.08 4.22 3.48
N MET A 123 -2.85 3.58 4.36
CA MET A 123 -3.75 4.29 5.27
C MET A 123 -3.11 4.71 6.61
N ALA A 124 -1.84 4.34 6.89
CA ALA A 124 -1.26 4.59 8.19
C ALA A 124 -1.19 6.09 8.55
N GLY A 125 -0.83 6.94 7.59
CA GLY A 125 -0.78 8.40 7.82
C GLY A 125 -2.16 8.96 8.16
N LEU A 126 -3.18 8.66 7.36
CA LEU A 126 -4.55 9.12 7.60
C LEU A 126 -5.12 8.58 8.92
N ALA A 127 -4.88 7.31 9.22
CA ALA A 127 -5.32 6.73 10.49
C ALA A 127 -4.64 7.39 11.69
N LEU A 128 -3.35 7.72 11.57
CA LEU A 128 -2.60 8.42 12.61
C LEU A 128 -3.10 9.85 12.81
N GLU A 129 -3.38 10.59 11.75
CA GLU A 129 -3.99 11.92 11.85
C GLU A 129 -5.31 11.88 12.62
N LEU A 130 -6.22 10.97 12.26
CA LEU A 130 -7.49 10.80 12.95
C LEU A 130 -7.33 10.36 14.41
N TRP A 131 -6.31 9.55 14.70
CA TRP A 131 -5.98 9.11 16.05
C TRP A 131 -5.43 10.27 16.89
N LEU A 132 -4.59 11.14 16.31
CA LEU A 132 -4.05 12.32 16.97
C LEU A 132 -5.11 13.37 17.29
N ASP A 133 -6.18 13.44 16.51
CA ASP A 133 -7.34 14.32 16.74
C ASP A 133 -8.17 13.91 17.96
N LEU A 134 -7.98 12.69 18.50
CA LEU A 134 -8.68 12.24 19.69
C LEU A 134 -8.04 12.81 20.97
N PRO A 135 -8.84 13.05 22.03
CA PRO A 135 -8.31 13.26 23.37
C PRO A 135 -7.37 12.12 23.77
N GLU A 136 -6.30 12.44 24.47
CA GLU A 136 -5.23 11.49 24.80
C GLU A 136 -5.73 10.25 25.58
N ASP A 137 -6.66 10.47 26.50
CA ASP A 137 -7.31 9.46 27.32
C ASP A 137 -8.29 8.56 26.56
N GLU A 138 -8.71 8.97 25.37
CA GLU A 138 -9.59 8.19 24.49
C GLU A 138 -8.84 7.43 23.39
N ARG A 139 -7.54 7.62 23.27
CA ARG A 139 -6.72 7.01 22.22
C ARG A 139 -6.53 5.52 22.49
N PRO A 140 -6.95 4.63 21.55
CA PRO A 140 -6.55 3.22 21.62
C PRO A 140 -5.05 3.09 21.37
N ARG A 141 -4.47 1.94 21.72
CA ARG A 141 -3.11 1.63 21.30
C ARG A 141 -3.01 1.65 19.77
N PHE A 142 -1.91 2.18 19.25
CA PHE A 142 -1.69 2.35 17.81
C PHE A 142 -0.36 1.71 17.41
N ASP A 143 -0.40 0.68 16.58
CA ASP A 143 0.79 -0.03 16.09
C ASP A 143 0.76 -0.12 14.56
N VAL A 144 1.92 0.06 13.93
CA VAL A 144 2.10 -0.09 12.48
C VAL A 144 2.98 -1.30 12.22
N HIS A 145 2.47 -2.25 11.43
CA HIS A 145 3.16 -3.47 11.02
C HIS A 145 3.55 -3.35 9.55
N PRO A 146 4.85 -3.28 9.24
CA PRO A 146 5.33 -3.06 7.88
C PRO A 146 5.00 -4.24 6.97
N GLY A 147 4.86 -3.93 5.68
CA GLY A 147 4.69 -4.90 4.62
C GLY A 147 5.65 -4.65 3.47
N ILE A 148 5.75 -5.61 2.56
CA ILE A 148 6.56 -5.46 1.36
C ILE A 148 5.78 -4.62 0.35
N SER A 149 6.29 -3.42 0.05
CA SER A 149 5.71 -2.54 -0.96
C SER A 149 5.97 -3.05 -2.39
N ALA A 150 5.13 -2.64 -3.33
CA ALA A 150 5.27 -2.99 -4.74
C ALA A 150 6.65 -2.64 -5.30
N LEU A 151 7.25 -1.52 -4.88
CA LEU A 151 8.61 -1.12 -5.24
C LEU A 151 9.64 -2.20 -4.92
N GLN A 152 9.60 -2.76 -3.71
CA GLN A 152 10.57 -3.74 -3.23
C GLN A 152 10.45 -5.05 -4.03
N LEU A 153 9.21 -5.51 -4.27
CA LEU A 153 9.00 -6.74 -5.03
C LEU A 153 9.35 -6.54 -6.51
N ALA A 154 8.98 -5.41 -7.11
CA ALA A 154 9.37 -5.07 -8.48
C ALA A 154 10.89 -5.09 -8.65
N ALA A 155 11.62 -4.47 -7.73
CA ALA A 155 13.08 -4.44 -7.74
C ALA A 155 13.68 -5.84 -7.60
N ALA A 156 13.18 -6.65 -6.66
CA ALA A 156 13.66 -8.02 -6.45
C ALA A 156 13.43 -8.92 -7.67
N LYS A 157 12.31 -8.77 -8.35
CA LYS A 157 12.00 -9.51 -9.59
C LYS A 157 12.85 -9.04 -10.77
N ALA A 158 13.14 -7.74 -10.84
CA ALA A 158 13.90 -7.14 -11.92
C ALA A 158 15.42 -7.34 -11.80
N GLY A 159 15.95 -7.51 -10.59
CA GLY A 159 17.37 -7.60 -10.31
C GLY A 159 17.80 -6.75 -9.12
N ALA A 160 18.59 -5.70 -9.34
CA ALA A 160 19.05 -4.78 -8.30
C ALA A 160 19.02 -3.30 -8.78
N PRO A 161 17.86 -2.76 -9.18
CA PRO A 161 17.79 -1.39 -9.67
C PRO A 161 17.92 -0.33 -8.57
N LEU A 162 17.72 -0.70 -7.29
CA LEU A 162 17.68 0.23 -6.15
C LEU A 162 18.98 0.26 -5.34
N MET A 163 20.09 -0.22 -5.89
CA MET A 163 21.37 -0.25 -5.17
C MET A 163 21.96 1.15 -4.95
N HIS A 164 21.56 2.13 -5.74
CA HIS A 164 21.91 3.54 -5.59
C HIS A 164 20.73 4.36 -5.08
N ASP A 165 20.88 5.68 -4.96
CA ASP A 165 19.81 6.54 -4.45
C ASP A 165 18.57 6.47 -5.33
N PHE A 166 17.43 6.34 -4.69
CA PHE A 166 16.14 6.25 -5.36
C PHE A 166 15.08 7.07 -4.63
N CYS A 167 14.02 7.42 -5.32
CA CYS A 167 12.86 8.05 -4.75
C CYS A 167 11.58 7.42 -5.28
N THR A 168 10.47 7.66 -4.57
CA THR A 168 9.13 7.26 -4.98
C THR A 168 8.27 8.49 -5.24
N VAL A 169 7.48 8.44 -6.31
CA VAL A 169 6.52 9.49 -6.64
C VAL A 169 5.18 8.83 -6.98
N SER A 170 4.11 9.26 -6.32
CA SER A 170 2.76 8.91 -6.73
C SER A 170 2.26 9.90 -7.78
N LEU A 171 1.76 9.40 -8.90
CA LEU A 171 1.16 10.23 -9.95
C LEU A 171 -0.32 10.56 -9.69
N SER A 172 -0.84 10.18 -8.53
CA SER A 172 -2.21 10.51 -8.14
C SER A 172 -2.32 11.99 -7.77
N ASP A 173 -3.03 12.76 -8.59
CA ASP A 173 -3.32 14.19 -8.39
C ASP A 173 -4.67 14.43 -7.68
N ARG A 174 -5.25 13.41 -7.06
CA ARG A 174 -6.52 13.51 -6.33
C ARG A 174 -6.45 14.40 -5.09
N LEU A 175 -5.35 14.28 -4.33
CA LEU A 175 -5.13 15.00 -3.08
C LEU A 175 -3.93 15.94 -3.14
N THR A 176 -3.05 15.74 -4.14
CA THR A 176 -1.85 16.55 -4.34
C THR A 176 -1.97 17.27 -5.68
N PRO A 177 -1.89 18.60 -5.74
CA PRO A 177 -1.91 19.35 -7.00
C PRO A 177 -0.81 18.85 -7.95
N TRP A 178 -1.12 18.77 -9.25
CA TRP A 178 -0.18 18.27 -10.24
C TRP A 178 1.13 19.04 -10.27
N GLU A 179 1.11 20.33 -10.10
CA GLU A 179 2.30 21.19 -10.09
C GLU A 179 3.29 20.81 -8.96
N VAL A 180 2.79 20.23 -7.88
CA VAL A 180 3.63 19.70 -6.79
C VAL A 180 4.27 18.39 -7.21
N ILE A 181 3.51 17.52 -7.87
CA ILE A 181 4.02 16.23 -8.41
C ILE A 181 5.07 16.51 -9.48
N GLU A 182 4.81 17.44 -10.39
CA GLU A 182 5.73 17.84 -11.46
C GLU A 182 7.07 18.31 -10.91
N ARG A 183 7.07 19.21 -9.91
CA ARG A 183 8.31 19.65 -9.24
C ARG A 183 9.10 18.51 -8.61
N ARG A 184 8.41 17.51 -8.05
CA ARG A 184 9.07 16.32 -7.50
C ARG A 184 9.72 15.48 -8.60
N LEU A 185 9.06 15.30 -9.73
CA LEU A 185 9.60 14.63 -10.90
C LEU A 185 10.82 15.36 -11.47
N GLU A 186 10.75 16.69 -11.59
CA GLU A 186 11.87 17.53 -12.02
C GLU A 186 13.07 17.41 -11.06
N GLY A 187 12.80 17.43 -9.75
CA GLY A 187 13.83 17.22 -8.73
C GLY A 187 14.47 15.84 -8.84
N ALA A 188 13.68 14.80 -9.04
CA ALA A 188 14.16 13.44 -9.24
C ALA A 188 14.99 13.31 -10.54
N ALA A 189 14.57 13.96 -11.61
CA ALA A 189 15.29 13.99 -12.89
C ALA A 189 16.66 14.67 -12.73
N LYS A 190 16.70 15.87 -12.15
CA LYS A 190 17.93 16.64 -11.92
C LYS A 190 18.89 15.96 -10.95
N GLY A 191 18.35 15.31 -9.90
CA GLY A 191 19.12 14.60 -8.91
C GLY A 191 19.63 13.23 -9.37
N ASP A 192 19.25 12.80 -10.57
CA ASP A 192 19.60 11.49 -11.15
C ASP A 192 19.20 10.29 -10.26
N PHE A 193 18.06 10.39 -9.57
CA PHE A 193 17.52 9.29 -8.77
C PHE A 193 16.94 8.19 -9.66
N VAL A 194 17.06 6.93 -9.25
CA VAL A 194 16.11 5.90 -9.71
C VAL A 194 14.74 6.25 -9.20
N VAL A 195 13.71 6.22 -10.05
CA VAL A 195 12.36 6.67 -9.69
C VAL A 195 11.37 5.53 -9.76
N ALA A 196 10.69 5.26 -8.64
CA ALA A 196 9.53 4.40 -8.63
C ALA A 196 8.25 5.22 -8.76
N LEU A 197 7.43 4.94 -9.77
CA LEU A 197 6.15 5.60 -9.99
C LEU A 197 5.01 4.70 -9.50
N TYR A 198 4.24 5.22 -8.55
CA TYR A 198 3.01 4.62 -8.02
C TYR A 198 1.79 5.30 -8.63
N ASN A 199 0.69 4.56 -8.70
CA ASN A 199 -0.57 5.06 -9.26
C ASN A 199 -0.40 5.68 -10.66
N PRO A 200 0.29 4.99 -11.58
CA PRO A 200 0.72 5.61 -12.82
C PRO A 200 -0.43 6.02 -13.73
N ARG A 201 -1.54 5.28 -13.72
CA ARG A 201 -2.70 5.53 -14.55
C ARG A 201 -3.97 4.97 -13.94
N SER A 202 -5.11 5.63 -14.15
CA SER A 202 -6.43 5.12 -13.80
C SER A 202 -7.49 5.66 -14.77
N LYS A 203 -8.72 5.14 -14.66
CA LYS A 203 -9.86 5.69 -15.41
C LYS A 203 -10.05 7.18 -15.07
N GLY A 204 -9.94 8.05 -16.07
CA GLY A 204 -10.02 9.50 -15.90
C GLY A 204 -8.73 10.19 -15.44
N ARG A 205 -7.62 9.44 -15.35
CA ARG A 205 -6.26 9.93 -15.08
C ARG A 205 -5.29 9.24 -16.04
N ASP A 206 -5.17 9.73 -17.27
CA ASP A 206 -4.51 9.03 -18.38
C ASP A 206 -3.33 9.79 -19.00
N TRP A 207 -3.13 11.07 -18.69
CA TRP A 207 -2.07 11.91 -19.24
C TRP A 207 -0.84 12.06 -18.31
N GLN A 208 -0.99 11.82 -17.01
CA GLN A 208 0.03 12.09 -15.99
C GLN A 208 1.30 11.26 -16.22
N LEU A 209 1.14 10.00 -16.62
CA LEU A 209 2.29 9.12 -16.91
C LEU A 209 3.08 9.62 -18.13
N GLN A 210 2.40 10.06 -19.17
CA GLN A 210 3.08 10.64 -20.36
C GLN A 210 3.88 11.87 -19.94
N ARG A 211 3.29 12.76 -19.15
CA ARG A 211 3.98 13.96 -18.66
C ARG A 211 5.18 13.61 -17.76
N ALA A 212 5.06 12.61 -16.90
CA ALA A 212 6.18 12.13 -16.07
C ALA A 212 7.32 11.58 -16.95
N LYS A 213 6.99 10.80 -17.97
CA LYS A 213 7.95 10.30 -18.97
C LYS A 213 8.69 11.46 -19.63
N ASP A 214 7.98 12.47 -20.13
CA ASP A 214 8.55 13.63 -20.81
C ASP A 214 9.51 14.41 -19.92
N ILE A 215 9.15 14.62 -18.65
CA ILE A 215 10.01 15.29 -17.67
C ILE A 215 11.31 14.51 -17.43
N LEU A 216 11.21 13.19 -17.24
CA LEU A 216 12.39 12.36 -17.00
C LEU A 216 13.31 12.32 -18.22
N LEU A 217 12.77 12.29 -19.42
CA LEU A 217 13.54 12.34 -20.68
C LEU A 217 14.32 13.65 -20.86
N THR A 218 14.00 14.73 -20.16
CA THR A 218 14.78 15.98 -20.22
C THR A 218 16.19 15.82 -19.65
N GLN A 219 16.43 14.83 -18.77
CA GLN A 219 17.66 14.62 -18.04
C GLN A 219 18.25 13.21 -18.22
N ARG A 220 17.60 12.34 -18.97
CA ARG A 220 17.98 10.93 -19.12
C ARG A 220 18.04 10.52 -20.58
N PRO A 221 18.96 9.59 -20.91
CA PRO A 221 18.98 8.99 -22.24
C PRO A 221 17.65 8.29 -22.57
N ASP A 222 17.27 8.32 -23.83
CA ASP A 222 16.13 7.58 -24.37
C ASP A 222 16.16 6.10 -24.02
N SER A 223 17.38 5.53 -23.97
CA SER A 223 17.65 4.13 -23.67
C SER A 223 17.57 3.76 -22.19
N THR A 224 17.29 4.71 -21.30
CA THR A 224 17.18 4.43 -19.86
C THR A 224 16.23 3.26 -19.60
N PRO A 225 16.66 2.22 -18.87
CA PRO A 225 15.83 1.05 -18.66
C PRO A 225 14.68 1.34 -17.69
N VAL A 226 13.53 0.76 -17.97
CA VAL A 226 12.32 0.83 -17.16
C VAL A 226 11.82 -0.57 -16.87
N VAL A 227 11.50 -0.85 -15.59
CA VAL A 227 10.77 -2.04 -15.18
C VAL A 227 9.28 -1.68 -15.13
N MET A 228 8.46 -2.49 -15.77
CA MET A 228 7.01 -2.47 -15.62
C MET A 228 6.60 -3.74 -14.86
N ALA A 229 6.10 -3.56 -13.64
CA ALA A 229 5.69 -4.66 -12.79
C ALA A 229 4.20 -4.54 -12.47
N ARG A 230 3.42 -5.47 -13.03
CA ARG A 230 1.97 -5.49 -12.96
C ARG A 230 1.49 -6.67 -12.12
N GLN A 231 0.48 -6.44 -11.29
CA GLN A 231 -0.18 -7.46 -10.46
C GLN A 231 0.81 -8.30 -9.62
N LEU A 232 1.84 -7.65 -9.08
CA LEU A 232 2.87 -8.29 -8.27
C LEU A 232 2.28 -9.11 -7.12
N GLY A 233 2.81 -10.33 -6.93
CA GLY A 233 2.37 -11.24 -5.88
C GLY A 233 1.00 -11.87 -6.13
N ARG A 234 0.45 -11.79 -7.34
CA ARG A 234 -0.85 -12.35 -7.75
C ARG A 234 -0.69 -13.34 -8.90
N GLN A 235 -1.75 -14.07 -9.24
CA GLN A 235 -1.70 -15.11 -10.28
C GLN A 235 -1.29 -14.60 -11.67
N GLU A 236 -1.67 -13.35 -11.99
CA GLU A 236 -1.35 -12.72 -13.29
C GLU A 236 -0.15 -11.77 -13.19
N GLU A 237 0.81 -12.09 -12.32
CA GLU A 237 2.03 -11.30 -12.18
C GLU A 237 2.80 -11.22 -13.49
N GLN A 238 3.15 -10.00 -13.89
CA GLN A 238 3.96 -9.71 -15.07
C GLN A 238 5.05 -8.72 -14.72
N VAL A 239 6.29 -9.06 -15.06
CA VAL A 239 7.43 -8.16 -14.98
C VAL A 239 8.08 -8.09 -16.35
N SER A 240 8.15 -6.90 -16.90
CA SER A 240 8.71 -6.64 -18.23
C SER A 240 9.60 -5.42 -18.20
N PHE A 241 10.43 -5.29 -19.25
CA PHE A 241 11.38 -4.20 -19.40
C PHE A 241 11.13 -3.46 -20.70
N CYS A 242 11.36 -2.17 -20.68
CA CYS A 242 11.40 -1.34 -21.88
C CYS A 242 12.42 -0.21 -21.73
N ARG A 243 12.61 0.57 -22.76
CA ARG A 243 13.35 1.83 -22.72
C ARG A 243 12.39 2.95 -22.31
N LEU A 244 12.91 4.00 -21.72
CA LEU A 244 12.10 5.15 -21.29
C LEU A 244 11.39 5.82 -22.48
N ASP A 245 12.07 6.00 -23.63
CA ASP A 245 11.47 6.59 -24.85
C ASP A 245 10.30 5.78 -25.42
N SER A 246 10.35 4.45 -25.24
CA SER A 246 9.34 3.51 -25.75
C SER A 246 8.40 2.98 -24.66
N LEU A 247 8.34 3.59 -23.49
CA LEU A 247 7.41 3.22 -22.43
C LEU A 247 5.96 3.26 -22.96
N PRO A 248 5.23 2.12 -22.96
CA PRO A 248 3.89 2.02 -23.55
C PRO A 248 2.84 2.57 -22.58
N VAL A 249 2.78 3.88 -22.42
CA VAL A 249 1.96 4.58 -21.41
C VAL A 249 0.48 4.21 -21.46
N ASP A 250 -0.03 3.86 -22.64
CA ASP A 250 -1.46 3.54 -22.84
C ASP A 250 -1.85 2.14 -22.33
N THR A 251 -0.88 1.25 -22.13
CA THR A 251 -1.13 -0.11 -21.65
C THR A 251 -0.94 -0.26 -20.12
N VAL A 252 -0.43 0.78 -19.47
CA VAL A 252 -0.22 0.80 -18.02
C VAL A 252 -1.54 1.04 -17.30
N ASP A 253 -1.76 0.34 -16.19
CA ASP A 253 -2.95 0.44 -15.36
C ASP A 253 -2.63 0.71 -13.87
N MET A 254 -3.65 0.77 -13.03
CA MET A 254 -3.55 1.01 -11.59
C MET A 254 -2.82 -0.12 -10.82
N LEU A 255 -2.71 -1.30 -11.41
CA LEU A 255 -2.07 -2.46 -10.78
C LEU A 255 -0.58 -2.56 -11.14
N THR A 256 -0.04 -1.49 -11.75
CA THR A 256 1.34 -1.42 -12.21
C THR A 256 2.16 -0.47 -11.33
N VAL A 257 3.36 -0.89 -10.97
CA VAL A 257 4.43 -0.01 -10.48
C VAL A 257 5.53 0.04 -11.54
N LEU A 258 6.08 1.22 -11.75
CA LEU A 258 7.18 1.44 -12.68
C LEU A 258 8.45 1.77 -11.90
N VAL A 259 9.57 1.16 -12.27
CA VAL A 259 10.90 1.55 -11.75
C VAL A 259 11.74 2.04 -12.93
N ILE A 260 12.02 3.33 -12.94
CA ILE A 260 12.75 4.01 -14.00
C ILE A 260 14.18 4.20 -13.55
N GLY A 261 15.13 3.69 -14.32
CA GLY A 261 16.56 3.78 -14.04
C GLY A 261 17.07 5.22 -14.02
N ASN A 262 18.29 5.39 -13.51
CA ASN A 262 19.07 6.62 -13.60
C ASN A 262 20.12 6.53 -14.73
N SER A 263 21.04 7.51 -14.82
CA SER A 263 22.05 7.56 -15.86
C SER A 263 23.00 6.36 -15.87
N SER A 264 23.17 5.66 -14.74
CA SER A 264 24.07 4.49 -14.62
C SER A 264 23.33 3.16 -14.68
N SER A 265 22.00 3.16 -14.72
CA SER A 265 21.19 1.93 -14.76
C SER A 265 21.35 1.20 -16.09
N ARG A 266 21.45 -0.11 -16.03
CA ARG A 266 21.62 -0.99 -17.19
C ARG A 266 20.69 -2.18 -17.12
N LEU A 267 20.30 -2.66 -18.30
CA LEU A 267 19.62 -3.93 -18.48
C LEU A 267 20.59 -4.89 -19.16
N ASP A 268 20.97 -5.94 -18.45
CA ASP A 268 21.87 -6.98 -18.94
C ASP A 268 21.41 -8.35 -18.46
N GLY A 269 21.57 -9.36 -19.30
CA GLY A 269 21.15 -10.73 -18.99
C GLY A 269 19.68 -10.85 -18.54
N GLY A 270 18.79 -9.96 -19.02
CA GLY A 270 17.38 -9.92 -18.60
C GLY A 270 17.17 -9.38 -17.17
N ARG A 271 18.15 -8.69 -16.61
CA ARG A 271 18.10 -8.09 -15.28
C ARG A 271 18.50 -6.63 -15.31
N MET A 272 17.83 -5.82 -14.51
CA MET A 272 18.16 -4.42 -14.33
C MET A 272 19.06 -4.22 -13.11
N VAL A 273 20.14 -3.48 -13.28
CA VAL A 273 21.07 -3.10 -12.21
C VAL A 273 21.36 -1.60 -12.27
N THR A 274 21.48 -0.97 -11.12
CA THR A 274 22.03 0.38 -10.96
C THR A 274 23.31 0.27 -10.15
N PRO A 275 24.50 0.32 -10.78
CA PRO A 275 25.76 0.11 -10.09
C PRO A 275 26.05 1.20 -9.05
N ARG A 276 26.65 0.81 -7.94
CA ARG A 276 27.11 1.76 -6.91
C ARG A 276 28.59 2.18 -7.09
N GLY A 277 29.29 1.56 -8.04
CA GLY A 277 30.69 1.89 -8.32
C GLY A 277 31.68 1.19 -7.40
N TYR A 278 31.41 -0.05 -6.99
CA TYR A 278 32.39 -0.84 -6.25
C TYR A 278 33.59 -1.14 -7.15
N PRO A 279 34.86 -0.94 -6.66
CA PRO A 279 36.05 -1.29 -7.42
C PRO A 279 36.09 -2.77 -7.80
N GLY A 280 36.36 -3.08 -9.07
CA GLY A 280 36.38 -4.45 -9.59
C GLY A 280 35.02 -5.05 -9.94
N ALA A 281 33.92 -4.29 -9.78
CA ALA A 281 32.60 -4.64 -10.25
C ALA A 281 32.22 -3.88 -11.53
N GLU A 282 33.18 -3.49 -12.31
CA GLU A 282 32.96 -2.83 -13.60
C GLU A 282 32.45 -3.87 -14.61
N LEU A 283 31.20 -3.72 -15.03
CA LEU A 283 30.71 -4.47 -16.17
C LEU A 283 31.38 -3.91 -17.44
N SER A 284 32.18 -4.74 -18.07
CA SER A 284 32.86 -4.45 -19.34
C SER A 284 31.84 -4.33 -20.50
#